data_b55685619b249a79b12094a994102986
#
_entry.id   b55685619b249a79b12094a994102986
#
_cell.length_a   1.000
_cell.length_b   1.000
_cell.length_c   1.000
_cell.angle_alpha   90.00
_cell.angle_beta   90.00
_cell.angle_gamma   90.00
#
_symmetry.space_group_name_H-M   'P 1'
#
loop_
_entity.id
_entity.type
_entity.pdbx_description
1 polymer ?
#
loop_
_entity_poly.entity_id
_entity_poly.type
_entity_poly.pdbx_seq_one_letter_code
_entity_poly.pdbx_strand_id
1 'polypeptide(L)'
;MFAETLELLFGAPFWVAVLRIATPLILGTLGVLLCERAGVLNLGIEGIMVAGAFAGWLTVYAGGGLWLGVAVAALTGMAFGLLHALLTVGLALSQHVSGLGITLLATSLASYAYRVSFPKVDSPPTVQPFSDMTGWLPIPVLNQQTPMTLLALLLVPLVAWLLMRTPLGLAVRMVGENPSAAEGQGLSVARVRTGAIVAGSALMGVAGAYLTLAAFNAFYFNMVNGRGWVCVALVVFASWRPGKALLGALLFAFFDALQLRLQQSGGGAFGLDIPYQFYLMLPYVMAIVALVVVARRAAYPQALMKPYRRGER
;
A
#
# COMPACT_ATOMS: atom_id res chain seq x y z
N MET A 1 25.09 17.95 -19.78
CA MET A 1 23.99 18.30 -18.88
C MET A 1 22.63 17.80 -19.37
N PHE A 2 22.04 18.30 -20.50
CA PHE A 2 20.74 17.79 -20.98
C PHE A 2 20.81 16.32 -21.46
N ALA A 3 21.87 15.92 -22.15
CA ALA A 3 22.08 14.52 -22.56
C ALA A 3 22.29 13.58 -21.37
N GLU A 4 23.05 13.96 -20.37
CA GLU A 4 23.24 13.22 -19.13
C GLU A 4 21.93 13.06 -18.33
N THR A 5 21.08 14.10 -18.31
CA THR A 5 19.75 14.02 -17.67
C THR A 5 18.84 13.05 -18.41
N LEU A 6 18.91 12.99 -19.75
CA LEU A 6 18.17 12.04 -20.55
C LEU A 6 18.66 10.59 -20.33
N GLU A 7 19.96 10.35 -20.28
CA GLU A 7 20.53 9.03 -19.93
C GLU A 7 20.13 8.59 -18.53
N LEU A 8 20.07 9.52 -17.56
CA LEU A 8 19.60 9.24 -16.21
C LEU A 8 18.12 8.83 -16.17
N LEU A 9 17.27 9.45 -16.98
CA LEU A 9 15.82 9.16 -17.04
C LEU A 9 15.49 7.91 -17.85
N PHE A 10 16.25 7.62 -18.91
CA PHE A 10 15.99 6.47 -19.77
C PHE A 10 16.84 5.23 -19.43
N GLY A 11 17.78 5.35 -18.50
CA GLY A 11 18.61 4.24 -18.05
C GLY A 11 17.82 3.18 -17.25
N ALA A 12 18.15 1.90 -17.45
CA ALA A 12 17.54 0.80 -16.73
C ALA A 12 17.56 0.97 -15.19
N PRO A 13 18.64 1.48 -14.55
CA PRO A 13 18.67 1.68 -13.09
C PRO A 13 17.60 2.64 -12.56
N PHE A 14 17.19 3.64 -13.35
CA PHE A 14 16.11 4.53 -12.95
C PHE A 14 14.76 3.79 -12.88
N TRP A 15 14.43 3.01 -13.90
CA TRP A 15 13.19 2.25 -13.94
C TRP A 15 13.15 1.10 -12.92
N VAL A 16 14.32 0.54 -12.58
CA VAL A 16 14.45 -0.40 -11.46
C VAL A 16 14.06 0.28 -10.15
N ALA A 17 14.56 1.49 -9.88
CA ALA A 17 14.19 2.25 -8.69
C ALA A 17 12.70 2.61 -8.67
N VAL A 18 12.14 3.05 -9.81
CA VAL A 18 10.70 3.35 -9.94
C VAL A 18 9.84 2.15 -9.54
N LEU A 19 10.15 0.95 -10.05
CA LEU A 19 9.39 -0.26 -9.73
C LEU A 19 9.55 -0.67 -8.25
N ARG A 20 10.73 -0.54 -7.67
CA ARG A 20 10.98 -0.83 -6.25
C ARG A 20 10.17 0.11 -5.35
N ILE A 21 10.14 1.41 -5.65
CA ILE A 21 9.35 2.40 -4.91
C ILE A 21 7.84 2.17 -5.12
N ALA A 22 7.41 1.82 -6.33
CA ALA A 22 6.02 1.55 -6.64
C ALA A 22 5.46 0.29 -5.94
N THR A 23 6.29 -0.71 -5.67
CA THR A 23 5.83 -2.02 -5.16
C THR A 23 4.99 -1.92 -3.88
N PRO A 24 5.43 -1.28 -2.78
CA PRO A 24 4.62 -1.16 -1.58
C PRO A 24 3.37 -0.28 -1.82
N LEU A 25 3.45 0.71 -2.71
CA LEU A 25 2.31 1.54 -3.09
C LEU A 25 1.27 0.74 -3.87
N ILE A 26 1.68 -0.13 -4.78
CA ILE A 26 0.77 -1.03 -5.53
C ILE A 26 0.02 -1.94 -4.55
N LEU A 27 0.74 -2.63 -3.66
CA LEU A 27 0.16 -3.54 -2.68
C LEU A 27 -0.80 -2.82 -1.73
N GLY A 28 -0.38 -1.70 -1.15
CA GLY A 28 -1.20 -0.90 -0.25
C GLY A 28 -2.43 -0.33 -0.95
N THR A 29 -2.27 0.22 -2.16
CA THR A 29 -3.40 0.78 -2.94
C THR A 29 -4.40 -0.29 -3.33
N LEU A 30 -3.97 -1.50 -3.73
CA LEU A 30 -4.87 -2.63 -3.98
C LEU A 30 -5.61 -3.03 -2.70
N GLY A 31 -4.95 -3.00 -1.54
CA GLY A 31 -5.57 -3.26 -0.25
C GLY A 31 -6.67 -2.27 0.10
N VAL A 32 -6.38 -0.96 -0.01
CA VAL A 32 -7.39 0.10 0.18
C VAL A 32 -8.54 -0.04 -0.80
N LEU A 33 -8.22 -0.27 -2.08
CA LEU A 33 -9.21 -0.41 -3.15
C LEU A 33 -10.20 -1.55 -2.87
N LEU A 34 -9.75 -2.69 -2.34
CA LEU A 34 -10.65 -3.79 -1.96
C LEU A 34 -11.61 -3.38 -0.85
N CYS A 35 -11.12 -2.69 0.19
CA CYS A 35 -11.94 -2.20 1.28
C CYS A 35 -12.99 -1.19 0.79
N GLU A 36 -12.56 -0.20 0.03
CA GLU A 36 -13.42 0.88 -0.43
C GLU A 36 -14.43 0.43 -1.48
N ARG A 37 -14.09 -0.56 -2.32
CA ARG A 37 -15.04 -1.18 -3.25
C ARG A 37 -16.19 -1.90 -2.54
N ALA A 38 -15.99 -2.34 -1.30
CA ALA A 38 -17.05 -2.87 -0.44
C ALA A 38 -17.78 -1.77 0.36
N GLY A 39 -17.42 -0.50 0.16
CA GLY A 39 -18.02 0.64 0.85
C GLY A 39 -17.45 0.91 2.24
N VAL A 40 -16.22 0.45 2.53
CA VAL A 40 -15.57 0.67 3.84
C VAL A 40 -14.22 1.35 3.65
N LEU A 41 -14.10 2.55 4.24
CA LEU A 41 -12.84 3.28 4.30
C LEU A 41 -11.94 2.69 5.40
N ASN A 42 -10.70 2.35 5.06
CA ASN A 42 -9.72 1.84 6.03
C ASN A 42 -8.51 2.78 6.14
N LEU A 43 -8.62 3.79 6.98
CA LEU A 43 -7.49 4.69 7.30
C LEU A 43 -6.46 4.04 8.24
N GLY A 44 -6.67 2.80 8.65
CA GLY A 44 -5.72 2.00 9.42
C GLY A 44 -4.49 1.55 8.65
N ILE A 45 -4.47 1.78 7.32
CA ILE A 45 -3.41 1.28 6.42
C ILE A 45 -2.00 1.64 6.91
N GLU A 46 -1.75 2.87 7.33
CA GLU A 46 -0.41 3.30 7.78
C GLU A 46 0.09 2.42 8.93
N GLY A 47 -0.75 2.23 9.97
CA GLY A 47 -0.42 1.39 11.10
C GLY A 47 -0.34 -0.10 10.75
N ILE A 48 -1.22 -0.59 9.88
CA ILE A 48 -1.22 -1.98 9.42
C ILE A 48 0.07 -2.28 8.65
N MET A 49 0.55 -1.34 7.82
CA MET A 49 1.85 -1.47 7.15
C MET A 49 3.00 -1.52 8.17
N VAL A 50 3.00 -0.66 9.20
CA VAL A 50 4.03 -0.67 10.25
C VAL A 50 4.01 -2.01 11.02
N ALA A 51 2.84 -2.48 11.42
CA ALA A 51 2.71 -3.75 12.14
C ALA A 51 3.13 -4.95 11.28
N GLY A 52 2.74 -4.97 10.00
CA GLY A 52 3.14 -5.98 9.03
C GLY A 52 4.66 -5.97 8.76
N ALA A 53 5.24 -4.77 8.63
CA ALA A 53 6.68 -4.58 8.49
C ALA A 53 7.44 -5.16 9.69
N PHE A 54 7.01 -4.84 10.91
CA PHE A 54 7.62 -5.35 12.13
C PHE A 54 7.47 -6.86 12.27
N ALA A 55 6.25 -7.39 12.12
CA ALA A 55 5.98 -8.82 12.31
C ALA A 55 6.69 -9.68 11.27
N GLY A 56 6.71 -9.26 10.01
CA GLY A 56 7.44 -9.93 8.94
C GLY A 56 8.96 -9.94 9.19
N TRP A 57 9.52 -8.79 9.52
CA TRP A 57 10.93 -8.66 9.84
C TRP A 57 11.34 -9.48 11.08
N LEU A 58 10.56 -9.41 12.16
CA LEU A 58 10.84 -10.16 13.39
C LEU A 58 10.84 -11.67 13.14
N THR A 59 9.93 -12.16 12.30
CA THR A 59 9.86 -13.58 11.92
C THR A 59 11.14 -14.03 11.23
N VAL A 60 11.66 -13.24 10.29
CA VAL A 60 12.89 -13.57 9.57
C VAL A 60 14.11 -13.42 10.49
N TYR A 61 14.15 -12.40 11.32
CA TYR A 61 15.19 -12.20 12.32
C TYR A 61 15.28 -13.36 13.31
N ALA A 62 14.14 -13.94 13.70
CA ALA A 62 14.07 -15.13 14.57
C ALA A 62 14.45 -16.44 13.85
N GLY A 63 14.94 -16.40 12.61
CA GLY A 63 15.38 -17.56 11.84
C GLY A 63 14.32 -18.15 10.91
N GLY A 64 13.15 -17.50 10.76
CA GLY A 64 12.13 -17.89 9.78
C GLY A 64 12.57 -17.57 8.35
N GLY A 65 12.01 -18.30 7.38
CA GLY A 65 12.21 -18.00 5.97
C GLY A 65 11.52 -16.71 5.53
N LEU A 66 12.02 -16.07 4.47
CA LEU A 66 11.48 -14.80 3.94
C LEU A 66 9.98 -14.88 3.60
N TRP A 67 9.54 -15.94 2.93
CA TRP A 67 8.12 -16.14 2.60
C TRP A 67 7.25 -16.38 3.85
N LEU A 68 7.80 -16.98 4.90
CA LEU A 68 7.12 -17.09 6.19
C LEU A 68 6.94 -15.70 6.81
N GLY A 69 7.96 -14.82 6.72
CA GLY A 69 7.85 -13.43 7.14
C GLY A 69 6.73 -12.68 6.41
N VAL A 70 6.63 -12.88 5.08
CA VAL A 70 5.54 -12.30 4.28
C VAL A 70 4.17 -12.84 4.71
N ALA A 71 4.06 -14.15 4.95
CA ALA A 71 2.82 -14.77 5.42
C ALA A 71 2.39 -14.24 6.81
N VAL A 72 3.33 -14.12 7.75
CA VAL A 72 3.07 -13.55 9.08
C VAL A 72 2.65 -12.09 9.00
N ALA A 73 3.27 -11.30 8.12
CA ALA A 73 2.86 -9.92 7.86
C ALA A 73 1.44 -9.83 7.29
N ALA A 74 1.08 -10.72 6.37
CA ALA A 74 -0.28 -10.83 5.84
C ALA A 74 -1.28 -11.17 6.96
N LEU A 75 -0.98 -12.17 7.80
CA LEU A 75 -1.81 -12.56 8.95
C LEU A 75 -1.95 -11.42 9.97
N THR A 76 -0.90 -10.68 10.23
CA THR A 76 -0.92 -9.47 11.08
C THR A 76 -1.85 -8.42 10.47
N GLY A 77 -1.74 -8.17 9.17
CA GLY A 77 -2.67 -7.30 8.47
C GLY A 77 -4.12 -7.77 8.57
N MET A 78 -4.37 -9.08 8.40
CA MET A 78 -5.72 -9.67 8.57
C MET A 78 -6.26 -9.49 9.98
N ALA A 79 -5.43 -9.63 11.01
CA ALA A 79 -5.84 -9.46 12.41
C ALA A 79 -6.30 -8.02 12.70
N PHE A 80 -5.54 -7.00 12.26
CA PHE A 80 -5.96 -5.60 12.34
C PHE A 80 -7.15 -5.30 11.43
N GLY A 81 -7.26 -5.96 10.28
CA GLY A 81 -8.42 -5.89 9.40
C GLY A 81 -9.68 -6.45 10.05
N LEU A 82 -9.59 -7.55 10.77
CA LEU A 82 -10.70 -8.11 11.56
C LEU A 82 -11.13 -7.15 12.68
N LEU A 83 -10.17 -6.54 13.38
CA LEU A 83 -10.46 -5.51 14.36
C LEU A 83 -11.19 -4.32 13.73
N HIS A 84 -10.73 -3.85 12.57
CA HIS A 84 -11.41 -2.78 11.82
C HIS A 84 -12.82 -3.16 11.39
N ALA A 85 -13.01 -4.38 10.91
CA ALA A 85 -14.32 -4.92 10.54
C ALA A 85 -15.25 -5.03 11.76
N LEU A 86 -14.75 -5.47 12.91
CA LEU A 86 -15.52 -5.50 14.15
C LEU A 86 -16.04 -4.11 14.51
N LEU A 87 -15.18 -3.09 14.45
CA LEU A 87 -15.54 -1.71 14.81
C LEU A 87 -16.50 -1.09 13.78
N THR A 88 -16.25 -1.25 12.48
CA THR A 88 -16.97 -0.52 11.42
C THR A 88 -18.17 -1.27 10.86
N VAL A 89 -18.13 -2.60 10.83
CA VAL A 89 -19.22 -3.45 10.32
C VAL A 89 -20.02 -4.04 11.46
N GLY A 90 -19.35 -4.56 12.50
CA GLY A 90 -20.02 -5.17 13.66
C GLY A 90 -20.71 -4.14 14.55
N LEU A 91 -19.97 -3.11 14.97
CA LEU A 91 -20.45 -2.06 15.86
C LEU A 91 -20.97 -0.81 15.13
N ALA A 92 -20.82 -0.76 13.80
CA ALA A 92 -21.23 0.36 12.94
C ALA A 92 -20.69 1.74 13.41
N LEU A 93 -19.44 1.74 13.93
CA LEU A 93 -18.75 2.96 14.34
C LEU A 93 -18.23 3.75 13.15
N SER A 94 -17.85 5.01 13.38
CA SER A 94 -17.22 5.87 12.37
C SER A 94 -15.96 5.21 11.78
N GLN A 95 -15.94 5.03 10.47
CA GLN A 95 -14.81 4.39 9.75
C GLN A 95 -13.52 5.21 9.85
N HIS A 96 -13.65 6.55 9.88
CA HIS A 96 -12.50 7.44 10.06
C HIS A 96 -11.86 7.28 11.44
N VAL A 97 -12.67 7.37 12.49
CA VAL A 97 -12.18 7.27 13.88
C VAL A 97 -11.59 5.89 14.15
N SER A 98 -12.29 4.84 13.69
CA SER A 98 -11.81 3.46 13.83
C SER A 98 -10.49 3.24 13.10
N GLY A 99 -10.36 3.77 11.87
CA GLY A 99 -9.12 3.65 11.08
C GLY A 99 -7.95 4.38 11.72
N LEU A 100 -8.15 5.62 12.17
CA LEU A 100 -7.12 6.39 12.89
C LEU A 100 -6.72 5.70 14.20
N GLY A 101 -7.69 5.17 14.95
CA GLY A 101 -7.44 4.41 16.18
C GLY A 101 -6.58 3.16 15.91
N ILE A 102 -6.85 2.44 14.82
CA ILE A 102 -6.04 1.28 14.42
C ILE A 102 -4.63 1.70 14.01
N THR A 103 -4.48 2.82 13.28
CA THR A 103 -3.14 3.33 12.94
C THR A 103 -2.32 3.60 14.19
N LEU A 104 -2.89 4.30 15.17
CA LEU A 104 -2.22 4.61 16.43
C LEU A 104 -1.89 3.32 17.22
N LEU A 105 -2.87 2.43 17.36
CA LEU A 105 -2.69 1.16 18.08
C LEU A 105 -1.60 0.29 17.43
N ALA A 106 -1.68 0.06 16.12
CA ALA A 106 -0.77 -0.82 15.39
C ALA A 106 0.66 -0.26 15.39
N THR A 107 0.82 1.05 15.17
CA THR A 107 2.12 1.73 15.20
C THR A 107 2.73 1.70 16.60
N SER A 108 1.93 2.00 17.63
CA SER A 108 2.40 1.99 19.03
C SER A 108 2.77 0.59 19.50
N LEU A 109 1.96 -0.42 19.14
CA LEU A 109 2.22 -1.81 19.49
C LEU A 109 3.50 -2.33 18.84
N ALA A 110 3.70 -2.07 17.55
CA ALA A 110 4.92 -2.45 16.83
C ALA A 110 6.16 -1.74 17.43
N SER A 111 6.04 -0.45 17.73
CA SER A 111 7.13 0.33 18.34
C SER A 111 7.46 -0.13 19.75
N TYR A 112 6.45 -0.44 20.55
CA TYR A 112 6.62 -0.98 21.89
C TYR A 112 7.30 -2.36 21.85
N ALA A 113 6.77 -3.27 21.01
CA ALA A 113 7.34 -4.61 20.86
C ALA A 113 8.80 -4.57 20.40
N TYR A 114 9.13 -3.67 19.46
CA TYR A 114 10.52 -3.46 19.02
C TYR A 114 11.41 -3.02 20.17
N ARG A 115 10.99 -2.02 20.97
CA ARG A 115 11.80 -1.51 22.11
C ARG A 115 12.00 -2.57 23.20
N VAL A 116 11.00 -3.40 23.47
CA VAL A 116 11.09 -4.48 24.46
C VAL A 116 12.00 -5.60 23.96
N SER A 117 11.93 -5.94 22.68
CA SER A 117 12.76 -7.00 22.08
C SER A 117 14.22 -6.56 21.90
N PHE A 118 14.46 -5.26 21.71
CA PHE A 118 15.77 -4.69 21.41
C PHE A 118 16.09 -3.46 22.26
N PRO A 119 16.28 -3.61 23.59
CA PRO A 119 16.40 -2.47 24.51
C PRO A 119 17.71 -1.71 24.42
N LYS A 120 18.76 -2.31 23.85
CA LYS A 120 20.13 -1.73 23.76
C LYS A 120 20.71 -2.01 22.38
N VAL A 121 20.21 -1.32 21.37
CA VAL A 121 20.71 -1.50 19.99
C VAL A 121 21.11 -0.14 19.43
N ASP A 122 22.40 0.04 19.13
CA ASP A 122 22.95 1.25 18.53
C ASP A 122 22.56 1.41 17.06
N SER A 123 22.35 0.27 16.36
CA SER A 123 21.88 0.25 14.97
C SER A 123 20.79 -0.82 14.77
N PRO A 124 19.78 -0.59 13.94
CA PRO A 124 18.72 -1.56 13.70
C PRO A 124 19.29 -2.89 13.19
N PRO A 125 18.91 -4.05 13.81
CA PRO A 125 19.34 -5.34 13.33
C PRO A 125 18.86 -5.61 11.90
N THR A 126 19.75 -6.10 11.06
CA THR A 126 19.48 -6.38 9.65
C THR A 126 19.16 -7.85 9.43
N VAL A 127 18.35 -8.13 8.42
CA VAL A 127 18.06 -9.47 7.92
C VAL A 127 18.57 -9.61 6.48
N GLN A 128 18.79 -10.84 6.02
CA GLN A 128 19.11 -11.07 4.62
C GLN A 128 17.84 -10.82 3.78
N PRO A 129 17.89 -9.87 2.81
CA PRO A 129 16.73 -9.53 2.02
C PRO A 129 16.42 -10.56 0.94
N PHE A 130 15.27 -10.40 0.28
CA PHE A 130 15.03 -11.09 -0.98
C PHE A 130 16.10 -10.70 -2.01
N SER A 131 16.72 -11.71 -2.63
CA SER A 131 17.65 -11.52 -3.75
C SER A 131 16.92 -11.08 -5.03
N ASP A 132 17.62 -10.35 -5.88
CA ASP A 132 17.12 -10.01 -7.19
C ASP A 132 17.00 -11.28 -8.08
N MET A 133 16.03 -11.29 -8.98
CA MET A 133 15.74 -12.44 -9.87
C MET A 133 16.61 -12.41 -11.13
N THR A 134 17.92 -12.31 -10.96
CA THR A 134 18.88 -12.26 -12.06
C THR A 134 18.79 -13.51 -12.97
N GLY A 135 18.64 -13.30 -14.27
CA GLY A 135 18.68 -14.37 -15.29
C GLY A 135 17.35 -15.04 -15.62
N TRP A 136 16.24 -14.68 -14.95
CA TRP A 136 14.93 -15.32 -15.19
C TRP A 136 14.12 -14.71 -16.35
N LEU A 137 14.31 -13.42 -16.64
CA LEU A 137 13.54 -12.72 -17.66
C LEU A 137 14.47 -11.97 -18.63
N PRO A 138 14.13 -11.88 -19.92
CA PRO A 138 14.95 -11.19 -20.92
C PRO A 138 14.89 -9.65 -20.79
N ILE A 139 14.14 -9.12 -19.83
CA ILE A 139 13.94 -7.69 -19.62
C ILE A 139 14.85 -7.21 -18.49
N PRO A 140 15.88 -6.38 -18.77
CA PRO A 140 16.88 -5.97 -17.77
C PRO A 140 16.30 -5.33 -16.52
N VAL A 141 15.22 -4.55 -16.66
CA VAL A 141 14.55 -3.87 -15.55
C VAL A 141 13.86 -4.86 -14.59
N LEU A 142 13.24 -5.92 -15.13
CA LEU A 142 12.53 -6.93 -14.33
C LEU A 142 13.50 -7.93 -13.69
N ASN A 143 14.64 -8.20 -14.30
CA ASN A 143 15.67 -9.07 -13.74
C ASN A 143 16.31 -8.55 -12.46
N GLN A 144 16.30 -7.23 -12.26
CA GLN A 144 16.83 -6.59 -11.07
C GLN A 144 15.73 -6.34 -10.00
N GLN A 145 14.57 -6.98 -10.14
CA GLN A 145 13.49 -6.89 -9.17
C GLN A 145 13.46 -8.09 -8.22
N THR A 146 12.91 -7.86 -7.04
CA THR A 146 12.68 -8.95 -6.08
C THR A 146 11.42 -9.75 -6.45
N PRO A 147 11.29 -11.01 -5.99
CA PRO A 147 10.07 -11.80 -6.19
C PRO A 147 8.80 -11.11 -5.68
N MET A 148 8.90 -10.29 -4.63
CA MET A 148 7.78 -9.53 -4.10
C MET A 148 7.28 -8.44 -5.07
N THR A 149 8.17 -7.82 -5.86
CA THR A 149 7.78 -6.87 -6.91
C THR A 149 6.97 -7.57 -8.01
N LEU A 150 7.41 -8.75 -8.45
CA LEU A 150 6.67 -9.54 -9.43
C LEU A 150 5.31 -10.00 -8.88
N LEU A 151 5.26 -10.40 -7.60
CA LEU A 151 4.00 -10.72 -6.92
C LEU A 151 3.05 -9.51 -6.93
N ALA A 152 3.54 -8.31 -6.60
CA ALA A 152 2.73 -7.09 -6.62
C ALA A 152 2.18 -6.79 -8.02
N LEU A 153 3.00 -6.91 -9.06
CA LEU A 153 2.57 -6.71 -10.45
C LEU A 153 1.54 -7.76 -10.90
N LEU A 154 1.70 -9.01 -10.47
CA LEU A 154 0.75 -10.10 -10.77
C LEU A 154 -0.59 -9.92 -10.04
N LEU A 155 -0.56 -9.37 -8.82
CA LEU A 155 -1.77 -9.10 -8.05
C LEU A 155 -2.67 -8.04 -8.70
N VAL A 156 -2.14 -7.12 -9.50
CA VAL A 156 -2.96 -6.12 -10.20
C VAL A 156 -3.98 -6.77 -11.15
N PRO A 157 -3.59 -7.58 -12.14
CA PRO A 157 -4.56 -8.25 -13.02
C PRO A 157 -5.40 -9.29 -12.26
N LEU A 158 -4.87 -9.94 -11.23
CA LEU A 158 -5.63 -10.89 -10.40
C LEU A 158 -6.77 -10.19 -9.66
N VAL A 159 -6.51 -9.06 -8.99
CA VAL A 159 -7.54 -8.27 -8.31
C VAL A 159 -8.52 -7.66 -9.32
N ALA A 160 -8.04 -7.24 -10.49
CA ALA A 160 -8.92 -6.77 -11.56
C ALA A 160 -9.85 -7.87 -12.05
N TRP A 161 -9.33 -9.08 -12.30
CA TRP A 161 -10.12 -10.23 -12.67
C TRP A 161 -11.12 -10.61 -11.58
N LEU A 162 -10.67 -10.71 -10.32
CA LEU A 162 -11.53 -10.99 -9.16
C LEU A 162 -12.69 -10.00 -9.08
N LEU A 163 -12.42 -8.70 -9.13
CA LEU A 163 -13.45 -7.67 -9.01
C LEU A 163 -14.38 -7.59 -10.21
N MET A 164 -13.88 -7.84 -11.44
CA MET A 164 -14.68 -7.59 -12.67
C MET A 164 -15.31 -8.84 -13.25
N ARG A 165 -14.76 -10.04 -12.99
CA ARG A 165 -15.14 -11.29 -13.68
C ARG A 165 -15.67 -12.37 -12.74
N THR A 166 -15.63 -12.19 -11.40
CA THR A 166 -16.10 -13.22 -10.47
C THR A 166 -17.39 -12.83 -9.74
N PRO A 167 -18.20 -13.81 -9.26
CA PRO A 167 -19.36 -13.54 -8.42
C PRO A 167 -19.01 -12.82 -7.12
N LEU A 168 -17.84 -13.13 -6.52
CA LEU A 168 -17.37 -12.44 -5.32
C LEU A 168 -17.10 -10.97 -5.58
N GLY A 169 -16.46 -10.63 -6.70
CA GLY A 169 -16.23 -9.24 -7.08
C GLY A 169 -17.53 -8.50 -7.40
N LEU A 170 -18.53 -9.18 -7.98
CA LEU A 170 -19.85 -8.61 -8.17
C LEU A 170 -20.50 -8.30 -6.82
N ALA A 171 -20.48 -9.23 -5.87
CA ALA A 171 -21.02 -9.03 -4.52
C ALA A 171 -20.36 -7.85 -3.80
N VAL A 172 -19.02 -7.72 -3.87
CA VAL A 172 -18.27 -6.59 -3.31
C VAL A 172 -18.75 -5.27 -3.91
N ARG A 173 -18.87 -5.18 -5.23
CA ARG A 173 -19.33 -3.95 -5.90
C ARG A 173 -20.79 -3.63 -5.60
N MET A 174 -21.70 -4.62 -5.57
CA MET A 174 -23.10 -4.41 -5.21
C MET A 174 -23.24 -3.85 -3.79
N VAL A 175 -22.53 -4.44 -2.83
CA VAL A 175 -22.51 -3.97 -1.43
C VAL A 175 -21.91 -2.57 -1.30
N GLY A 176 -20.91 -2.24 -2.09
CA GLY A 176 -20.30 -0.90 -2.11
C GLY A 176 -21.18 0.17 -2.75
N GLU A 177 -22.06 -0.18 -3.71
CA GLU A 177 -22.97 0.76 -4.35
C GLU A 177 -24.28 0.91 -3.56
N ASN A 178 -24.94 -0.21 -3.24
CA ASN A 178 -26.20 -0.20 -2.51
C ASN A 178 -26.33 -1.43 -1.60
N PRO A 179 -25.95 -1.31 -0.32
CA PRO A 179 -26.02 -2.41 0.64
C PRO A 179 -27.44 -2.98 0.82
N SER A 180 -28.44 -2.10 0.87
CA SER A 180 -29.85 -2.52 1.07
C SER A 180 -30.37 -3.34 -0.12
N ALA A 181 -30.06 -2.93 -1.34
CA ALA A 181 -30.40 -3.69 -2.53
C ALA A 181 -29.65 -5.04 -2.59
N ALA A 182 -28.38 -5.06 -2.20
CA ALA A 182 -27.58 -6.28 -2.12
C ALA A 182 -28.17 -7.28 -1.09
N GLU A 183 -28.61 -6.78 0.07
CA GLU A 183 -29.28 -7.60 1.09
C GLU A 183 -30.61 -8.15 0.59
N GLY A 184 -31.40 -7.35 -0.13
CA GLY A 184 -32.65 -7.80 -0.77
C GLY A 184 -32.46 -8.93 -1.80
N GLN A 185 -31.27 -9.05 -2.38
CA GLN A 185 -30.86 -10.17 -3.24
C GLN A 185 -30.24 -11.36 -2.47
N GLY A 186 -30.30 -11.35 -1.13
CA GLY A 186 -29.82 -12.44 -0.29
C GLY A 186 -28.32 -12.38 0.05
N LEU A 187 -27.60 -11.31 -0.33
CA LEU A 187 -26.20 -11.14 0.04
C LEU A 187 -26.06 -10.69 1.50
N SER A 188 -25.14 -11.32 2.24
CA SER A 188 -24.79 -10.84 3.57
C SER A 188 -23.81 -9.69 3.48
N VAL A 189 -24.30 -8.45 3.65
CA VAL A 189 -23.47 -7.22 3.64
C VAL A 189 -22.33 -7.31 4.62
N ALA A 190 -22.58 -7.79 5.84
CA ALA A 190 -21.54 -7.91 6.87
C ALA A 190 -20.42 -8.86 6.44
N ARG A 191 -20.74 -10.06 5.92
CA ARG A 191 -19.73 -11.03 5.47
C ARG A 191 -18.90 -10.49 4.30
N VAL A 192 -19.54 -9.84 3.33
CA VAL A 192 -18.86 -9.28 2.14
C VAL A 192 -17.92 -8.14 2.55
N ARG A 193 -18.39 -7.18 3.37
CA ARG A 193 -17.56 -6.09 3.90
C ARG A 193 -16.39 -6.61 4.72
N THR A 194 -16.64 -7.50 5.67
CA THR A 194 -15.58 -8.11 6.51
C THR A 194 -14.55 -8.83 5.65
N GLY A 195 -14.97 -9.65 4.69
CA GLY A 195 -14.06 -10.36 3.80
C GLY A 195 -13.19 -9.42 2.96
N ALA A 196 -13.76 -8.34 2.43
CA ALA A 196 -13.01 -7.32 1.67
C ALA A 196 -12.01 -6.56 2.55
N ILE A 197 -12.39 -6.21 3.78
CA ILE A 197 -11.50 -5.54 4.76
C ILE A 197 -10.32 -6.44 5.11
N VAL A 198 -10.59 -7.70 5.43
CA VAL A 198 -9.56 -8.68 5.83
C VAL A 198 -8.58 -8.93 4.69
N ALA A 199 -9.09 -9.18 3.47
CA ALA A 199 -8.25 -9.37 2.29
C ALA A 199 -7.43 -8.11 1.93
N GLY A 200 -8.06 -6.93 2.00
CA GLY A 200 -7.37 -5.66 1.76
C GLY A 200 -6.28 -5.40 2.80
N SER A 201 -6.58 -5.64 4.08
CA SER A 201 -5.61 -5.45 5.18
C SER A 201 -4.45 -6.46 5.12
N ALA A 202 -4.67 -7.68 4.60
CA ALA A 202 -3.58 -8.62 4.32
C ALA A 202 -2.58 -8.01 3.32
N LEU A 203 -3.05 -7.41 2.23
CA LEU A 203 -2.19 -6.73 1.25
C LEU A 203 -1.45 -5.53 1.85
N MET A 204 -2.10 -4.78 2.75
CA MET A 204 -1.46 -3.68 3.49
C MET A 204 -0.31 -4.20 4.38
N GLY A 205 -0.51 -5.33 5.08
CA GLY A 205 0.54 -5.99 5.86
C GLY A 205 1.71 -6.44 5.00
N VAL A 206 1.43 -7.05 3.84
CA VAL A 206 2.46 -7.46 2.85
C VAL A 206 3.20 -6.24 2.29
N ALA A 207 2.52 -5.11 2.05
CA ALA A 207 3.15 -3.86 1.64
C ALA A 207 4.18 -3.37 2.68
N GLY A 208 3.85 -3.53 3.98
CA GLY A 208 4.79 -3.26 5.07
C GLY A 208 5.99 -4.21 5.06
N ALA A 209 5.75 -5.53 4.92
CA ALA A 209 6.81 -6.53 4.85
C ALA A 209 7.79 -6.28 3.69
N TYR A 210 7.30 -5.78 2.54
CA TYR A 210 8.18 -5.40 1.44
C TYR A 210 9.24 -4.39 1.88
N LEU A 211 8.87 -3.41 2.69
CA LEU A 211 9.81 -2.37 3.15
C LEU A 211 10.95 -2.99 3.97
N THR A 212 10.66 -3.95 4.84
CA THR A 212 11.67 -4.57 5.71
C THR A 212 12.41 -5.74 5.07
N LEU A 213 11.78 -6.51 4.20
CA LEU A 213 12.36 -7.75 3.66
C LEU A 213 12.95 -7.59 2.25
N ALA A 214 12.69 -6.47 1.57
CA ALA A 214 13.16 -6.25 0.21
C ALA A 214 13.79 -4.87 -0.02
N ALA A 215 13.33 -3.82 0.69
CA ALA A 215 13.81 -2.46 0.45
C ALA A 215 14.90 -2.00 1.42
N PHE A 216 14.71 -2.18 2.73
CA PHE A 216 15.59 -1.60 3.76
C PHE A 216 16.33 -2.62 4.62
N ASN A 217 15.97 -3.90 4.56
CA ASN A 217 16.61 -5.03 5.27
C ASN A 217 16.58 -4.94 6.80
N ALA A 218 15.89 -3.96 7.35
CA ALA A 218 15.81 -3.68 8.78
C ALA A 218 14.47 -3.05 9.12
N PHE A 219 14.05 -3.14 10.39
CA PHE A 219 12.93 -2.37 10.91
C PHE A 219 13.45 -1.15 11.68
N TYR A 220 12.91 0.02 11.40
CA TYR A 220 13.17 1.27 12.14
C TYR A 220 11.91 2.12 12.26
N PHE A 221 11.92 3.00 13.26
CA PHE A 221 10.75 3.84 13.52
C PHE A 221 10.45 4.77 12.34
N ASN A 222 9.16 4.97 12.08
CA ASN A 222 8.66 5.84 11.00
C ASN A 222 9.07 5.42 9.57
N MET A 223 9.40 4.15 9.34
CA MET A 223 9.87 3.69 8.02
C MET A 223 8.80 3.74 6.92
N VAL A 224 7.52 3.66 7.28
CA VAL A 224 6.41 3.76 6.32
C VAL A 224 6.26 5.21 5.84
N ASN A 225 6.43 6.18 6.74
CA ASN A 225 6.56 7.61 6.44
C ASN A 225 5.47 8.15 5.51
N GLY A 226 4.21 7.88 5.84
CA GLY A 226 3.05 8.39 5.11
C GLY A 226 2.69 7.65 3.82
N ARG A 227 3.42 6.59 3.43
CA ARG A 227 3.10 5.80 2.22
C ARG A 227 1.71 5.20 2.26
N GLY A 228 1.20 4.84 3.45
CA GLY A 228 -0.18 4.38 3.60
C GLY A 228 -1.21 5.44 3.21
N TRP A 229 -1.00 6.69 3.62
CA TRP A 229 -1.88 7.80 3.23
C TRP A 229 -1.82 8.10 1.74
N VAL A 230 -0.63 7.98 1.12
CA VAL A 230 -0.47 8.07 -0.33
C VAL A 230 -1.29 6.99 -1.03
N CYS A 231 -1.32 5.76 -0.52
CA CYS A 231 -2.14 4.68 -1.09
C CYS A 231 -3.63 5.03 -1.10
N VAL A 232 -4.16 5.67 -0.06
CA VAL A 232 -5.56 6.13 -0.02
C VAL A 232 -5.82 7.18 -1.13
N ALA A 233 -4.93 8.16 -1.29
CA ALA A 233 -5.03 9.15 -2.36
C ALA A 233 -4.96 8.51 -3.75
N LEU A 234 -4.10 7.49 -3.93
CA LEU A 234 -3.96 6.76 -5.19
C LEU A 234 -5.21 5.97 -5.57
N VAL A 235 -6.02 5.49 -4.62
CA VAL A 235 -7.32 4.84 -4.92
C VAL A 235 -8.29 5.83 -5.54
N VAL A 236 -8.36 7.06 -5.03
CA VAL A 236 -9.19 8.14 -5.60
C VAL A 236 -8.70 8.49 -7.01
N PHE A 237 -7.38 8.66 -7.19
CA PHE A 237 -6.77 8.84 -8.51
C PHE A 237 -7.13 7.71 -9.47
N ALA A 238 -7.08 6.47 -9.00
CA ALA A 238 -7.41 5.28 -9.78
C ALA A 238 -8.90 5.16 -10.12
N SER A 239 -9.77 5.98 -9.55
CA SER A 239 -11.24 5.83 -9.65
C SER A 239 -11.67 4.39 -9.33
N TRP A 240 -11.09 3.81 -8.28
CA TRP A 240 -11.33 2.43 -7.81
C TRP A 240 -11.15 1.33 -8.87
N ARG A 241 -10.21 1.52 -9.82
CA ARG A 241 -9.86 0.54 -10.86
C ARG A 241 -8.43 0.05 -10.67
N PRO A 242 -8.18 -1.27 -10.51
CA PRO A 242 -6.84 -1.80 -10.23
C PRO A 242 -5.78 -1.43 -11.28
N GLY A 243 -6.12 -1.44 -12.58
CA GLY A 243 -5.18 -1.04 -13.63
C GLY A 243 -4.77 0.43 -13.56
N LYS A 244 -5.70 1.34 -13.17
CA LYS A 244 -5.38 2.75 -12.93
C LYS A 244 -4.61 2.93 -11.62
N ALA A 245 -4.82 2.08 -10.61
CA ALA A 245 -4.05 2.08 -9.37
C ALA A 245 -2.56 1.80 -9.64
N LEU A 246 -2.27 0.85 -10.53
CA LEU A 246 -0.90 0.61 -11.00
C LEU A 246 -0.30 1.86 -11.65
N LEU A 247 -1.03 2.51 -12.55
CA LEU A 247 -0.54 3.74 -13.22
C LEU A 247 -0.29 4.87 -12.21
N GLY A 248 -1.18 5.04 -11.23
CA GLY A 248 -1.01 6.03 -10.17
C GLY A 248 0.20 5.75 -9.30
N ALA A 249 0.40 4.49 -8.90
CA ALA A 249 1.56 4.08 -8.11
C ALA A 249 2.88 4.28 -8.89
N LEU A 250 2.90 3.95 -10.17
CA LEU A 250 4.07 4.18 -11.04
C LEU A 250 4.34 5.66 -11.23
N LEU A 251 3.30 6.48 -11.41
CA LEU A 251 3.45 7.94 -11.55
C LEU A 251 4.04 8.56 -10.28
N PHE A 252 3.51 8.21 -9.11
CA PHE A 252 4.05 8.68 -7.84
C PHE A 252 5.50 8.23 -7.66
N ALA A 253 5.78 6.95 -7.88
CA ALA A 253 7.10 6.37 -7.76
C ALA A 253 8.11 6.97 -8.75
N PHE A 254 7.66 7.36 -9.95
CA PHE A 254 8.48 8.08 -10.92
C PHE A 254 8.98 9.41 -10.36
N PHE A 255 8.08 10.22 -9.77
CA PHE A 255 8.47 11.49 -9.18
C PHE A 255 9.31 11.33 -7.91
N ASP A 256 9.07 10.28 -7.12
CA ASP A 256 9.88 9.96 -5.94
C ASP A 256 11.29 9.50 -6.34
N ALA A 257 11.43 8.66 -7.37
CA ALA A 257 12.71 8.27 -7.93
C ALA A 257 13.46 9.45 -8.56
N LEU A 258 12.74 10.33 -9.26
CA LEU A 258 13.30 11.53 -9.88
C LEU A 258 13.85 12.48 -8.81
N GLN A 259 13.07 12.71 -7.75
CA GLN A 259 13.48 13.52 -6.60
C GLN A 259 14.81 13.01 -6.01
N LEU A 260 14.92 11.69 -5.74
CA LEU A 260 16.13 11.09 -5.18
C LEU A 260 17.34 11.29 -6.10
N ARG A 261 17.16 11.19 -7.42
CA ARG A 261 18.22 11.42 -8.41
C ARG A 261 18.66 12.87 -8.45
N LEU A 262 17.70 13.81 -8.44
CA LEU A 262 18.00 15.25 -8.42
C LEU A 262 18.77 15.65 -7.16
N GLN A 263 18.44 15.06 -6.01
CA GLN A 263 19.20 15.25 -4.77
C GLN A 263 20.64 14.74 -4.87
N GLN A 264 20.86 13.56 -5.46
CA GLN A 264 22.19 12.95 -5.62
C GLN A 264 23.09 13.75 -6.57
N SER A 265 22.51 14.44 -7.57
CA SER A 265 23.25 15.30 -8.49
C SER A 265 23.67 16.66 -7.89
N GLY A 266 23.50 16.86 -6.58
CA GLY A 266 23.98 18.06 -5.87
C GLY A 266 23.16 19.32 -6.08
N GLY A 267 21.87 19.18 -6.46
CA GLY A 267 20.97 20.35 -6.66
C GLY A 267 21.28 21.19 -7.91
N GLY A 268 22.43 20.97 -8.56
CA GLY A 268 22.88 21.75 -9.71
C GLY A 268 22.30 21.33 -11.07
N ALA A 269 21.33 20.42 -11.13
CA ALA A 269 20.78 19.94 -12.40
C ALA A 269 20.16 21.06 -13.27
N PHE A 270 19.79 22.19 -12.65
CA PHE A 270 19.27 23.39 -13.34
C PHE A 270 20.09 24.66 -13.06
N GLY A 271 21.28 24.53 -12.44
CA GLY A 271 22.11 25.69 -12.10
C GLY A 271 21.53 26.60 -11.00
N LEU A 272 20.55 26.14 -10.26
CA LEU A 272 19.88 26.81 -9.14
C LEU A 272 20.19 26.08 -7.84
N ASP A 273 20.70 26.80 -6.83
CA ASP A 273 20.84 26.29 -5.44
C ASP A 273 19.45 26.16 -4.78
N ILE A 274 18.69 25.14 -5.18
CA ILE A 274 17.37 24.88 -4.60
C ILE A 274 17.55 24.07 -3.33
N PRO A 275 17.04 24.51 -2.15
CA PRO A 275 17.07 23.75 -0.92
C PRO A 275 16.45 22.37 -1.12
N TYR A 276 17.06 21.33 -0.54
CA TYR A 276 16.66 19.92 -0.73
C TYR A 276 15.19 19.66 -0.37
N GLN A 277 14.60 20.46 0.52
CA GLN A 277 13.20 20.36 0.93
C GLN A 277 12.22 20.51 -0.23
N PHE A 278 12.55 21.34 -1.22
CA PHE A 278 11.71 21.53 -2.41
C PHE A 278 11.67 20.27 -3.28
N TYR A 279 12.77 19.52 -3.35
CA TYR A 279 12.78 18.22 -4.04
C TYR A 279 11.89 17.19 -3.32
N LEU A 280 11.88 17.18 -1.97
CA LEU A 280 11.02 16.32 -1.17
C LEU A 280 9.52 16.58 -1.40
N MET A 281 9.14 17.80 -1.76
CA MET A 281 7.74 18.16 -2.05
C MET A 281 7.26 17.64 -3.42
N LEU A 282 8.17 17.37 -4.35
CA LEU A 282 7.86 17.10 -5.76
C LEU A 282 6.84 15.95 -5.95
N PRO A 283 6.98 14.74 -5.38
CA PRO A 283 6.03 13.68 -5.58
C PRO A 283 4.64 14.02 -5.00
N TYR A 284 4.57 14.74 -3.88
CA TYR A 284 3.31 15.15 -3.26
C TYR A 284 2.60 16.24 -4.06
N VAL A 285 3.32 17.25 -4.52
CA VAL A 285 2.76 18.30 -5.38
C VAL A 285 2.23 17.70 -6.68
N MET A 286 2.99 16.80 -7.30
CA MET A 286 2.56 16.12 -8.53
C MET A 286 1.37 15.19 -8.30
N ALA A 287 1.29 14.53 -7.13
CA ALA A 287 0.12 13.75 -6.73
C ALA A 287 -1.13 14.63 -6.57
N ILE A 288 -1.00 15.81 -5.96
CA ILE A 288 -2.11 16.78 -5.84
C ILE A 288 -2.56 17.26 -7.22
N VAL A 289 -1.64 17.64 -8.08
CA VAL A 289 -1.95 18.09 -9.46
C VAL A 289 -2.68 16.98 -10.22
N ALA A 290 -2.17 15.75 -10.17
CA ALA A 290 -2.79 14.59 -10.80
C ALA A 290 -4.21 14.33 -10.23
N LEU A 291 -4.36 14.46 -8.91
CA LEU A 291 -5.65 14.30 -8.24
C LEU A 291 -6.66 15.36 -8.70
N VAL A 292 -6.28 16.63 -8.78
CA VAL A 292 -7.13 17.74 -9.25
C VAL A 292 -7.63 17.48 -10.67
N VAL A 293 -6.76 16.97 -11.55
CA VAL A 293 -7.13 16.67 -12.95
C VAL A 293 -8.11 15.49 -13.03
N VAL A 294 -7.91 14.46 -12.22
CA VAL A 294 -8.67 13.20 -12.30
C VAL A 294 -9.92 13.21 -11.42
N ALA A 295 -9.92 13.90 -10.28
CA ALA A 295 -10.99 13.85 -9.28
C ALA A 295 -12.37 14.27 -9.84
N ARG A 296 -12.39 15.18 -10.81
CA ARG A 296 -13.66 15.62 -11.46
C ARG A 296 -14.41 14.48 -12.16
N ARG A 297 -13.77 13.34 -12.45
CA ARG A 297 -14.33 12.18 -13.14
C ARG A 297 -14.36 10.90 -12.28
N ALA A 298 -13.98 11.01 -11.01
CA ALA A 298 -13.90 9.86 -10.11
C ALA A 298 -15.31 9.46 -9.64
N ALA A 299 -15.73 8.25 -9.99
CA ALA A 299 -16.97 7.65 -9.49
C ALA A 299 -16.64 6.81 -8.25
N TYR A 300 -16.91 7.33 -7.06
CA TYR A 300 -16.73 6.61 -5.80
C TYR A 300 -17.93 5.69 -5.51
N PRO A 301 -17.73 4.58 -4.78
CA PRO A 301 -18.82 3.71 -4.34
C PRO A 301 -19.80 4.48 -3.44
N GLN A 302 -21.10 4.42 -3.74
CA GLN A 302 -22.11 5.27 -3.10
C GLN A 302 -22.31 5.01 -1.61
N ALA A 303 -22.00 3.79 -1.14
CA ALA A 303 -22.08 3.41 0.27
C ALA A 303 -20.74 3.61 1.02
N LEU A 304 -19.72 4.20 0.36
CA LEU A 304 -18.44 4.48 1.02
C LEU A 304 -18.65 5.45 2.20
N MET A 305 -18.02 5.15 3.32
CA MET A 305 -18.10 5.89 4.59
C MET A 305 -19.48 5.87 5.27
N LYS A 306 -20.47 5.20 4.70
CA LYS A 306 -21.80 5.10 5.32
C LYS A 306 -21.87 3.83 6.18
N PRO A 307 -22.11 3.96 7.51
CA PRO A 307 -22.41 2.80 8.34
C PRO A 307 -23.70 2.15 7.81
N TYR A 308 -23.74 0.83 7.90
CA TYR A 308 -24.92 0.07 7.48
C TYR A 308 -25.43 -0.76 8.64
N ARG A 309 -26.69 -0.57 8.99
CA ARG A 309 -27.41 -1.39 9.97
C ARG A 309 -28.60 -2.04 9.30
N ARG A 310 -28.78 -3.32 9.58
CA ARG A 310 -29.92 -4.08 9.03
C ARG A 310 -31.23 -3.53 9.53
N GLY A 311 -32.16 -3.20 8.59
CA GLY A 311 -33.49 -2.69 8.91
C GLY A 311 -33.62 -1.19 9.16
N GLU A 312 -32.54 -0.41 9.19
CA GLU A 312 -32.59 1.06 9.17
C GLU A 312 -32.75 1.52 7.70
N ARG A 313 -33.81 2.34 7.46
CA ARG A 313 -34.08 2.98 6.16
C ARG A 313 -33.52 4.39 6.15
#